data_c332ccb9242729c3768d640fd4d47632
#
_entry.id   c332ccb9242729c3768d640fd4d47632
#
_cell.length_a   1.000
_cell.length_b   1.000
_cell.length_c   1.000
_cell.angle_alpha   90.00
_cell.angle_beta   90.00
_cell.angle_gamma   90.00
#
_symmetry.space_group_name_H-M   'P 1'
#
loop_
_entity.id
_entity.type
_entity.pdbx_description
1 polymer ?
#
loop_
_entity_poly.entity_id
_entity_poly.type
_entity_poly.pdbx_seq_one_letter_code
_entity_poly.pdbx_strand_id
1 'polypeptide(L)'
;MSERRVRKTEATRSFERLPLNALRVFEAVATRLSFATAADALHVTPAAVSMQIRTLEDYLRVPLFRRSGRAIALTAEGALLLPGVRRGLSELQQALQQLRQDRSGGSVNISTVASFLQKWLLPRLPQLHARHPHIELSVHTSRTPVDFAHSNFHAALRMSTAPTPDLYNEKLLDEWFLPVCSRELLARYGPLRTPADLRRYPLLRSSDESWSLWRHPGAEADWREQGTAFDDSLTVLAAAEQGQGLALTRWALVAEDLASGRVVRASDRVVPCPRAYYFVCPHGYLALPKLQQLLAWLREMAAAFPAPDSAGVNPRLPPPAPVQSRPRKAAR
;
A
#
# COMPACT_ATOMS: atom_id res chain seq x y z
N MET A 1 -18.12 35.12 -0.19
CA MET A 1 -16.76 34.77 -0.63
C MET A 1 -15.61 35.45 0.12
N SER A 2 -15.89 36.43 1.00
CA SER A 2 -14.86 37.24 1.69
C SER A 2 -14.28 36.60 2.95
N GLU A 3 -15.07 35.97 3.81
CA GLU A 3 -14.61 35.47 5.12
C GLU A 3 -13.67 34.25 5.06
N ARG A 4 -13.80 33.35 4.06
CA ARG A 4 -12.87 32.22 3.87
C ARG A 4 -11.47 32.67 3.45
N ARG A 5 -11.36 33.76 2.70
CA ARG A 5 -10.06 34.31 2.27
C ARG A 5 -9.31 34.99 3.41
N VAL A 6 -10.04 35.69 4.30
CA VAL A 6 -9.45 36.38 5.48
C VAL A 6 -8.92 35.36 6.48
N ARG A 7 -9.69 34.31 6.82
CA ARG A 7 -9.24 33.24 7.75
C ARG A 7 -8.00 32.47 7.24
N LYS A 8 -7.88 32.25 5.93
CA LYS A 8 -6.71 31.59 5.33
C LYS A 8 -5.46 32.45 5.41
N THR A 9 -5.61 33.78 5.32
CA THR A 9 -4.49 34.73 5.40
C THR A 9 -4.00 34.92 6.84
N GLU A 10 -4.88 34.89 7.85
CA GLU A 10 -4.50 34.96 9.27
C GLU A 10 -3.80 33.69 9.74
N ALA A 11 -4.28 32.50 9.36
CA ALA A 11 -3.63 31.23 9.69
C ALA A 11 -2.23 31.13 9.07
N THR A 12 -2.02 31.59 7.84
CA THR A 12 -0.72 31.62 7.17
C THR A 12 0.26 32.58 7.84
N ARG A 13 -0.20 33.78 8.22
CA ARG A 13 0.62 34.76 8.96
C ARG A 13 0.97 34.32 10.38
N SER A 14 0.11 33.50 11.02
CA SER A 14 0.38 32.91 12.33
C SER A 14 1.52 31.91 12.26
N PHE A 15 1.60 31.09 11.21
CA PHE A 15 2.67 30.11 11.06
C PHE A 15 4.04 30.74 10.79
N GLU A 16 4.10 31.84 10.01
CA GLU A 16 5.35 32.56 9.72
C GLU A 16 6.04 33.12 10.99
N ARG A 17 5.30 33.33 12.08
CA ARG A 17 5.80 33.86 13.36
C ARG A 17 5.96 32.81 14.44
N LEU A 18 5.75 31.52 14.12
CA LEU A 18 5.81 30.44 15.10
C LEU A 18 7.24 30.33 15.67
N PRO A 19 7.46 30.48 16.99
CA PRO A 19 8.78 30.44 17.58
C PRO A 19 9.27 28.98 17.73
N LEU A 20 9.76 28.36 16.63
CA LEU A 20 10.15 26.95 16.58
C LEU A 20 11.20 26.57 17.65
N ASN A 21 12.17 27.46 17.92
CA ASN A 21 13.14 27.20 18.98
C ASN A 21 12.51 27.16 20.36
N ALA A 22 11.52 28.01 20.62
CA ALA A 22 10.80 28.02 21.88
C ALA A 22 9.95 26.74 22.07
N LEU A 23 9.39 26.16 21.00
CA LEU A 23 8.72 24.84 21.04
C LEU A 23 9.69 23.72 21.42
N ARG A 24 10.92 23.73 20.88
CA ARG A 24 11.97 22.78 21.25
C ARG A 24 12.37 22.90 22.72
N VAL A 25 12.51 24.13 23.21
CA VAL A 25 12.80 24.40 24.60
C VAL A 25 11.65 24.00 25.53
N PHE A 26 10.40 24.26 25.11
CA PHE A 26 9.20 23.82 25.85
C PHE A 26 9.16 22.30 26.00
N GLU A 27 9.42 21.54 24.95
CA GLU A 27 9.48 20.08 25.02
C GLU A 27 10.54 19.59 26.00
N ALA A 28 11.74 20.18 25.94
CA ALA A 28 12.85 19.82 26.84
C ALA A 28 12.54 20.09 28.32
N VAL A 29 11.90 21.24 28.63
CA VAL A 29 11.47 21.58 30.00
C VAL A 29 10.32 20.67 30.44
N ALA A 30 9.34 20.43 29.58
CA ALA A 30 8.17 19.59 29.87
C ALA A 30 8.55 18.13 30.16
N THR A 31 9.59 17.62 29.50
CA THR A 31 10.09 16.25 29.72
C THR A 31 10.86 16.12 31.02
N ARG A 32 11.63 17.16 31.43
CA ARG A 32 12.51 17.12 32.60
C ARG A 32 11.92 17.75 33.84
N LEU A 33 10.87 18.55 33.69
CA LEU A 33 10.22 19.35 34.71
C LEU A 33 11.23 20.21 35.50
N SER A 34 12.29 20.68 34.80
CA SER A 34 13.37 21.50 35.40
C SER A 34 13.98 22.37 34.30
N PHE A 35 14.04 23.69 34.57
CA PHE A 35 14.67 24.65 33.65
C PHE A 35 16.19 24.46 33.62
N ALA A 36 16.81 24.14 34.74
CA ALA A 36 18.25 23.91 34.81
C ALA A 36 18.67 22.66 34.02
N THR A 37 18.01 21.52 34.28
CA THR A 37 18.29 20.27 33.56
C THR A 37 17.97 20.36 32.07
N ALA A 38 16.95 21.14 31.67
CA ALA A 38 16.65 21.41 30.27
C ALA A 38 17.74 22.28 29.62
N ALA A 39 18.26 23.28 30.33
CA ALA A 39 19.36 24.13 29.89
C ALA A 39 20.63 23.33 29.63
N ASP A 40 21.01 22.44 30.56
CA ASP A 40 22.15 21.53 30.40
C ASP A 40 21.99 20.64 29.16
N ALA A 41 20.81 20.03 28.98
CA ALA A 41 20.53 19.15 27.85
C ALA A 41 20.48 19.86 26.48
N LEU A 42 20.21 21.16 26.50
CA LEU A 42 20.20 22.00 25.29
C LEU A 42 21.49 22.76 25.08
N HIS A 43 22.46 22.64 25.96
CA HIS A 43 23.73 23.37 25.97
C HIS A 43 23.55 24.90 25.94
N VAL A 44 22.62 25.43 26.76
CA VAL A 44 22.30 26.85 26.87
C VAL A 44 22.22 27.25 28.36
N THR A 45 22.08 28.55 28.64
CA THR A 45 21.89 29.03 30.01
C THR A 45 20.43 28.88 30.50
N PRO A 46 20.18 28.68 31.79
CA PRO A 46 18.81 28.68 32.35
C PRO A 46 18.02 29.96 32.05
N ALA A 47 18.71 31.11 31.98
CA ALA A 47 18.10 32.38 31.58
C ALA A 47 17.56 32.36 30.13
N ALA A 48 18.35 31.76 29.20
CA ALA A 48 17.93 31.59 27.82
C ALA A 48 16.71 30.65 27.71
N VAL A 49 16.67 29.56 28.46
CA VAL A 49 15.51 28.66 28.52
C VAL A 49 14.28 29.43 29.03
N SER A 50 14.42 30.21 30.13
CA SER A 50 13.33 30.99 30.68
C SER A 50 12.80 32.04 29.70
N MET A 51 13.68 32.68 28.94
CA MET A 51 13.31 33.65 27.89
C MET A 51 12.52 32.98 26.77
N GLN A 52 12.97 31.81 26.28
CA GLN A 52 12.27 31.09 25.22
C GLN A 52 10.86 30.63 25.67
N ILE A 53 10.73 30.15 26.90
CA ILE A 53 9.42 29.79 27.45
C ILE A 53 8.49 31.02 27.52
N ARG A 54 8.97 32.14 28.01
CA ARG A 54 8.17 33.40 27.98
C ARG A 54 7.76 33.79 26.58
N THR A 55 8.69 33.75 25.62
CA THR A 55 8.37 34.03 24.19
C THR A 55 7.23 33.17 23.70
N LEU A 56 7.21 31.87 24.05
CA LEU A 56 6.14 30.97 23.64
C LEU A 56 4.81 31.24 24.34
N GLU A 57 4.86 31.51 25.65
CA GLU A 57 3.68 31.86 26.45
C GLU A 57 3.07 33.20 26.00
N ASP A 58 3.91 34.19 25.68
CA ASP A 58 3.47 35.49 25.14
C ASP A 58 2.83 35.32 23.73
N TYR A 59 3.42 34.46 22.90
CA TYR A 59 2.86 34.14 21.58
C TYR A 59 1.49 33.46 21.68
N LEU A 60 1.36 32.52 22.63
CA LEU A 60 0.13 31.75 22.84
C LEU A 60 -0.88 32.49 23.75
N ARG A 61 -0.41 33.50 24.50
CA ARG A 61 -1.17 34.26 25.53
C ARG A 61 -1.74 33.38 26.64
N VAL A 62 -1.06 32.28 26.94
CA VAL A 62 -1.41 31.36 28.03
C VAL A 62 -0.14 30.85 28.70
N PRO A 63 -0.11 30.65 30.05
CA PRO A 63 1.00 30.03 30.71
C PRO A 63 1.03 28.52 30.43
N LEU A 64 2.21 27.97 30.16
CA LEU A 64 2.41 26.55 29.89
C LEU A 64 2.95 25.79 31.10
N PHE A 65 3.58 26.54 32.04
CA PHE A 65 4.11 25.99 33.27
C PHE A 65 3.56 26.73 34.49
N ARG A 66 3.43 26.00 35.58
CA ARG A 66 3.09 26.56 36.92
C ARG A 66 4.07 26.05 37.98
N ARG A 67 4.30 26.87 39.01
CA ARG A 67 5.04 26.46 40.17
C ARG A 67 4.15 25.60 41.08
N SER A 68 4.66 24.47 41.54
CA SER A 68 4.03 23.59 42.51
C SER A 68 5.00 23.38 43.66
N GLY A 69 4.98 24.29 44.66
CA GLY A 69 5.98 24.35 45.72
C GLY A 69 7.37 24.67 45.15
N ARG A 70 8.32 23.76 45.37
CA ARG A 70 9.69 23.83 44.80
C ARG A 70 9.80 23.21 43.39
N ALA A 71 8.76 22.55 42.90
CA ALA A 71 8.75 21.88 41.62
C ALA A 71 8.02 22.70 40.53
N ILE A 72 8.28 22.37 39.30
CA ILE A 72 7.58 22.89 38.11
C ILE A 72 6.63 21.82 37.61
N ALA A 73 5.43 22.19 37.21
CA ALA A 73 4.46 21.34 36.58
C ALA A 73 3.86 22.02 35.34
N LEU A 74 3.36 21.24 34.39
CA LEU A 74 2.59 21.75 33.26
C LEU A 74 1.24 22.32 33.75
N THR A 75 0.77 23.34 33.06
CA THR A 75 -0.65 23.76 33.11
C THR A 75 -1.49 22.78 32.27
N ALA A 76 -2.82 22.94 32.28
CA ALA A 76 -3.71 22.18 31.39
C ALA A 76 -3.39 22.45 29.91
N GLU A 77 -3.10 23.71 29.58
CA GLU A 77 -2.71 24.17 28.26
C GLU A 77 -1.38 23.57 27.81
N GLY A 78 -0.37 23.55 28.73
CA GLY A 78 0.91 22.90 28.46
C GLY A 78 0.79 21.41 28.25
N ALA A 79 -0.05 20.73 29.03
CA ALA A 79 -0.33 19.29 28.86
C ALA A 79 -1.06 18.99 27.52
N LEU A 80 -1.95 19.88 27.08
CA LEU A 80 -2.65 19.77 25.81
C LEU A 80 -1.70 20.00 24.62
N LEU A 81 -0.77 20.95 24.70
CA LEU A 81 0.17 21.31 23.65
C LEU A 81 1.25 20.25 23.43
N LEU A 82 1.77 19.65 24.51
CA LEU A 82 2.95 18.78 24.51
C LEU A 82 2.90 17.61 23.49
N PRO A 83 1.80 16.84 23.37
CA PRO A 83 1.74 15.74 22.40
C PRO A 83 1.88 16.21 20.95
N GLY A 84 1.31 17.37 20.59
CA GLY A 84 1.43 17.97 19.27
C GLY A 84 2.87 18.40 18.96
N VAL A 85 3.51 19.08 19.92
CA VAL A 85 4.91 19.51 19.80
C VAL A 85 5.86 18.32 19.63
N ARG A 86 5.69 17.26 20.44
CA ARG A 86 6.50 16.04 20.33
C ARG A 86 6.38 15.39 18.96
N ARG A 87 5.16 15.25 18.43
CA ARG A 87 4.95 14.69 17.07
C ARG A 87 5.66 15.53 16.02
N GLY A 88 5.44 16.87 16.02
CA GLY A 88 6.08 17.75 15.04
C GLY A 88 7.60 17.74 15.08
N LEU A 89 8.20 17.76 16.28
CA LEU A 89 9.67 17.66 16.44
C LEU A 89 10.21 16.29 16.01
N SER A 90 9.48 15.20 16.28
CA SER A 90 9.83 13.85 15.82
C SER A 90 9.82 13.76 14.29
N GLU A 91 8.81 14.32 13.63
CA GLU A 91 8.71 14.37 12.16
C GLU A 91 9.88 15.16 11.54
N LEU A 92 10.23 16.31 12.12
CA LEU A 92 11.41 17.08 11.68
C LEU A 92 12.71 16.29 11.86
N GLN A 93 12.88 15.60 12.98
CA GLN A 93 14.06 14.75 13.20
C GLN A 93 14.14 13.61 12.20
N GLN A 94 13.02 12.96 11.91
CA GLN A 94 12.97 11.89 10.91
C GLN A 94 13.34 12.41 9.52
N ALA A 95 12.81 13.56 9.10
CA ALA A 95 13.15 14.19 7.83
C ALA A 95 14.65 14.50 7.71
N LEU A 96 15.25 15.04 8.76
CA LEU A 96 16.70 15.31 8.81
C LEU A 96 17.54 14.02 8.80
N GLN A 97 17.09 12.96 9.46
CA GLN A 97 17.76 11.65 9.43
C GLN A 97 17.70 11.04 8.02
N GLN A 98 16.55 11.13 7.34
CA GLN A 98 16.38 10.67 5.97
C GLN A 98 17.38 11.35 5.04
N LEU A 99 17.52 12.69 5.10
CA LEU A 99 18.50 13.43 4.32
C LEU A 99 19.94 12.98 4.57
N ARG A 100 20.29 12.59 5.79
CA ARG A 100 21.62 12.08 6.13
C ARG A 100 21.84 10.66 5.61
N GLN A 101 20.83 9.80 5.72
CA GLN A 101 20.87 8.42 5.23
C GLN A 101 20.87 8.36 3.70
N ASP A 102 20.16 9.27 3.02
CA ASP A 102 20.16 9.37 1.55
C ASP A 102 21.52 9.66 0.95
N ARG A 103 22.41 10.32 1.68
CA ARG A 103 23.80 10.54 1.27
C ARG A 103 24.70 9.31 1.40
N SER A 104 24.30 8.30 2.16
CA SER A 104 25.11 7.11 2.49
C SER A 104 24.57 5.79 1.91
N GLY A 105 23.56 5.82 1.03
CA GLY A 105 22.96 4.59 0.47
C GLY A 105 21.86 3.99 1.35
N GLY A 106 21.00 4.79 1.97
CA GLY A 106 20.07 4.40 3.02
C GLY A 106 18.83 3.58 2.58
N SER A 107 17.93 3.35 3.53
CA SER A 107 16.73 2.56 3.33
C SER A 107 15.77 3.17 2.31
N VAL A 108 15.12 2.35 1.51
CA VAL A 108 14.03 2.72 0.59
C VAL A 108 12.72 2.20 1.16
N ASN A 109 11.84 3.09 1.57
CA ASN A 109 10.52 2.74 2.10
C ASN A 109 9.51 2.77 0.97
N ILE A 110 8.87 1.64 0.67
CA ILE A 110 7.81 1.57 -0.32
C ILE A 110 6.51 1.05 0.28
N SER A 111 5.39 1.47 -0.30
CA SER A 111 4.08 0.95 0.03
C SER A 111 3.49 0.19 -1.15
N THR A 112 2.86 -0.97 -0.86
CA THR A 112 2.16 -1.75 -1.88
C THR A 112 0.96 -2.48 -1.26
N VAL A 113 0.21 -3.25 -2.06
CA VAL A 113 -0.83 -4.16 -1.55
C VAL A 113 -0.24 -5.53 -1.24
N ALA A 114 -0.76 -6.20 -0.21
CA ALA A 114 -0.24 -7.49 0.28
C ALA A 114 -0.18 -8.55 -0.82
N SER A 115 -1.21 -8.62 -1.68
CA SER A 115 -1.27 -9.60 -2.76
C SER A 115 -0.15 -9.43 -3.79
N PHE A 116 0.13 -8.19 -4.21
CA PHE A 116 1.23 -7.90 -5.14
C PHE A 116 2.60 -8.14 -4.51
N LEU A 117 2.76 -7.76 -3.23
CA LEU A 117 3.98 -8.08 -2.50
C LEU A 117 4.26 -9.58 -2.51
N GLN A 118 3.31 -10.39 -2.05
CA GLN A 118 3.54 -11.84 -1.87
C GLN A 118 3.70 -12.60 -3.18
N LYS A 119 2.90 -12.23 -4.19
CA LYS A 119 2.83 -13.02 -5.43
C LYS A 119 3.78 -12.55 -6.53
N TRP A 120 4.11 -11.27 -6.57
CA TRP A 120 4.98 -10.75 -7.63
C TRP A 120 6.32 -10.22 -7.12
N LEU A 121 6.33 -9.40 -6.08
CA LEU A 121 7.55 -8.71 -5.64
C LEU A 121 8.47 -9.63 -4.83
N LEU A 122 7.93 -10.32 -3.81
CA LEU A 122 8.70 -11.13 -2.86
C LEU A 122 9.55 -12.22 -3.53
N PRO A 123 9.06 -12.97 -4.53
CA PRO A 123 9.89 -13.99 -5.22
C PRO A 123 11.10 -13.39 -5.97
N ARG A 124 11.06 -12.08 -6.27
CA ARG A 124 12.10 -11.35 -7.03
C ARG A 124 13.10 -10.62 -6.14
N LEU A 125 12.78 -10.39 -4.86
CA LEU A 125 13.66 -9.67 -3.92
C LEU A 125 15.07 -10.26 -3.77
N PRO A 126 15.30 -11.59 -3.79
CA PRO A 126 16.65 -12.14 -3.76
C PRO A 126 17.55 -11.59 -4.86
N GLN A 127 17.01 -11.34 -6.06
CA GLN A 127 17.75 -10.76 -7.18
C GLN A 127 18.07 -9.27 -6.95
N LEU A 128 17.16 -8.51 -6.34
CA LEU A 128 17.42 -7.13 -5.94
C LEU A 128 18.60 -7.08 -4.95
N HIS A 129 18.57 -7.89 -3.90
CA HIS A 129 19.60 -7.92 -2.88
C HIS A 129 20.97 -8.36 -3.44
N ALA A 130 20.98 -9.31 -4.38
CA ALA A 130 22.21 -9.73 -5.04
C ALA A 130 22.83 -8.64 -5.91
N ARG A 131 22.02 -7.86 -6.62
CA ARG A 131 22.50 -6.78 -7.51
C ARG A 131 22.79 -5.46 -6.80
N HIS A 132 22.03 -5.16 -5.77
CA HIS A 132 22.07 -3.90 -5.03
C HIS A 132 22.12 -4.14 -3.52
N PRO A 133 23.18 -4.74 -2.98
CA PRO A 133 23.28 -5.13 -1.56
C PRO A 133 23.26 -3.94 -0.60
N HIS A 134 23.48 -2.74 -1.11
CA HIS A 134 23.43 -1.48 -0.35
C HIS A 134 22.00 -0.87 -0.24
N ILE A 135 21.03 -1.43 -0.97
CA ILE A 135 19.63 -0.99 -0.86
C ILE A 135 18.95 -1.77 0.27
N GLU A 136 18.66 -1.07 1.35
CA GLU A 136 17.81 -1.59 2.42
C GLU A 136 16.34 -1.30 2.08
N LEU A 137 15.63 -2.29 1.52
CA LEU A 137 14.24 -2.13 1.14
C LEU A 137 13.32 -2.43 2.32
N SER A 138 12.49 -1.44 2.70
CA SER A 138 11.41 -1.59 3.67
C SER A 138 10.07 -1.55 2.92
N VAL A 139 9.30 -2.63 3.02
CA VAL A 139 8.02 -2.77 2.30
C VAL A 139 6.86 -2.80 3.28
N HIS A 140 5.95 -1.85 3.14
CA HIS A 140 4.75 -1.74 3.94
C HIS A 140 3.52 -2.07 3.11
N THR A 141 2.61 -2.88 3.66
CA THR A 141 1.38 -3.24 2.97
C THR A 141 0.21 -2.40 3.44
N SER A 142 -0.48 -1.77 2.48
CA SER A 142 -1.70 -1.00 2.76
C SER A 142 -2.57 -0.92 1.50
N ARG A 143 -3.90 -0.92 1.68
CA ARG A 143 -4.86 -0.63 0.60
C ARG A 143 -5.11 0.88 0.45
N THR A 144 -4.80 1.66 1.49
CA THR A 144 -4.97 3.12 1.49
C THR A 144 -3.91 3.76 0.57
N PRO A 145 -4.28 4.72 -0.28
CA PRO A 145 -3.32 5.52 -1.03
C PRO A 145 -2.30 6.19 -0.10
N VAL A 146 -1.06 6.30 -0.56
CA VAL A 146 0.02 6.95 0.21
C VAL A 146 -0.16 8.45 0.17
N ASP A 147 -0.16 9.09 1.33
CA ASP A 147 0.06 10.52 1.46
C ASP A 147 1.57 10.77 1.62
N PHE A 148 2.23 11.10 0.51
CA PHE A 148 3.67 11.35 0.49
C PHE A 148 4.08 12.62 1.25
N ALA A 149 3.14 13.54 1.47
CA ALA A 149 3.42 14.77 2.21
C ALA A 149 3.51 14.53 3.72
N HIS A 150 2.82 13.49 4.23
CA HIS A 150 2.74 13.19 5.66
C HIS A 150 3.23 11.77 6.00
N SER A 151 4.06 11.18 5.14
CA SER A 151 4.64 9.86 5.37
C SER A 151 6.10 9.83 4.97
N ASN A 152 6.81 8.78 5.39
CA ASN A 152 8.21 8.54 5.05
C ASN A 152 8.38 7.58 3.86
N PHE A 153 7.35 7.37 3.05
CA PHE A 153 7.46 6.54 1.86
C PHE A 153 8.18 7.27 0.73
N HIS A 154 9.09 6.56 0.08
CA HIS A 154 9.79 7.06 -1.11
C HIS A 154 9.01 6.79 -2.39
N ALA A 155 8.32 5.65 -2.46
CA ALA A 155 7.49 5.26 -3.58
C ALA A 155 6.34 4.35 -3.16
N ALA A 156 5.41 4.13 -4.09
CA ALA A 156 4.37 3.14 -3.94
C ALA A 156 4.21 2.32 -5.23
N LEU A 157 3.87 1.03 -5.06
CA LEU A 157 3.44 0.17 -6.15
C LEU A 157 1.93 0.02 -6.05
N ARG A 158 1.20 0.58 -7.01
CA ARG A 158 -0.26 0.70 -6.94
C ARG A 158 -0.92 0.23 -8.22
N MET A 159 -2.09 -0.36 -8.05
CA MET A 159 -2.96 -0.71 -9.15
C MET A 159 -3.97 0.41 -9.40
N SER A 160 -3.99 0.96 -10.62
CA SER A 160 -4.84 2.08 -10.98
C SER A 160 -5.32 1.97 -12.43
N THR A 161 -6.42 2.66 -12.75
CA THR A 161 -6.92 2.86 -14.12
C THR A 161 -6.25 4.03 -14.82
N ALA A 162 -5.66 4.94 -14.07
CA ALA A 162 -5.02 6.16 -14.58
C ALA A 162 -3.86 6.58 -13.67
N PRO A 163 -2.90 7.37 -14.19
CA PRO A 163 -1.87 8.00 -13.39
C PRO A 163 -2.44 8.85 -12.26
N THR A 164 -1.76 8.86 -11.11
CA THR A 164 -2.10 9.73 -9.98
C THR A 164 -1.64 11.16 -10.29
N PRO A 165 -2.52 12.18 -10.24
CA PRO A 165 -2.13 13.57 -10.47
C PRO A 165 -1.01 14.03 -9.54
N ASP A 166 -0.21 14.98 -10.00
CA ASP A 166 0.88 15.66 -9.25
C ASP A 166 2.03 14.75 -8.77
N LEU A 167 2.03 13.48 -9.20
CA LEU A 167 3.09 12.52 -8.91
C LEU A 167 3.72 11.99 -10.18
N TYR A 168 4.96 11.54 -10.07
CA TYR A 168 5.53 10.69 -11.11
C TYR A 168 4.83 9.33 -11.11
N ASN A 169 4.44 8.89 -12.30
CA ASN A 169 3.79 7.59 -12.50
C ASN A 169 4.49 6.87 -13.64
N GLU A 170 4.83 5.63 -13.42
CA GLU A 170 5.34 4.75 -14.46
C GLU A 170 4.59 3.42 -14.44
N LYS A 171 4.00 3.07 -15.58
CA LYS A 171 3.33 1.78 -15.73
C LYS A 171 4.38 0.66 -15.76
N LEU A 172 4.27 -0.28 -14.84
CA LEU A 172 5.15 -1.45 -14.76
C LEU A 172 4.53 -2.67 -15.46
N LEU A 173 3.27 -3.01 -15.14
CA LEU A 173 2.62 -4.22 -15.64
C LEU A 173 1.21 -3.90 -16.11
N ASP A 174 0.85 -4.40 -17.28
CA ASP A 174 -0.53 -4.62 -17.66
C ASP A 174 -1.08 -5.84 -16.91
N GLU A 175 -2.40 -5.94 -16.78
CA GLU A 175 -3.00 -6.98 -15.98
C GLU A 175 -4.17 -7.64 -16.71
N TRP A 176 -4.45 -8.89 -16.37
CA TRP A 176 -5.52 -9.69 -16.99
C TRP A 176 -6.27 -10.47 -15.92
N PHE A 177 -7.55 -10.69 -16.16
CA PHE A 177 -8.39 -11.59 -15.38
C PHE A 177 -8.47 -12.97 -16.02
N LEU A 178 -8.35 -14.00 -15.19
CA LEU A 178 -8.53 -15.39 -15.57
C LEU A 178 -9.14 -16.21 -14.43
N PRO A 179 -9.99 -17.21 -14.75
CA PRO A 179 -10.55 -18.13 -13.78
C PRO A 179 -9.57 -19.27 -13.46
N VAL A 180 -9.38 -19.53 -12.16
CA VAL A 180 -8.50 -20.59 -11.67
C VAL A 180 -9.17 -21.41 -10.56
N CYS A 181 -8.76 -22.67 -10.43
CA CYS A 181 -9.21 -23.56 -9.37
C CYS A 181 -8.18 -24.68 -9.11
N SER A 182 -8.46 -25.55 -8.17
CA SER A 182 -7.67 -26.78 -7.99
C SER A 182 -7.88 -27.75 -9.17
N ARG A 183 -6.92 -28.63 -9.39
CA ARG A 183 -6.99 -29.67 -10.43
C ARG A 183 -8.19 -30.60 -10.24
N GLU A 184 -8.49 -30.95 -9.00
CA GLU A 184 -9.60 -31.82 -8.61
C GLU A 184 -10.95 -31.16 -8.94
N LEU A 185 -11.06 -29.86 -8.70
CA LEU A 185 -12.28 -29.11 -9.00
C LEU A 185 -12.50 -29.04 -10.52
N LEU A 186 -11.43 -28.78 -11.29
CA LEU A 186 -11.50 -28.79 -12.75
C LEU A 186 -11.89 -30.17 -13.29
N ALA A 187 -11.34 -31.25 -12.76
CA ALA A 187 -11.69 -32.60 -13.13
C ALA A 187 -13.18 -32.92 -12.88
N ARG A 188 -13.71 -32.41 -11.77
CA ARG A 188 -15.11 -32.62 -11.35
C ARG A 188 -16.12 -31.88 -12.22
N TYR A 189 -15.85 -30.63 -12.57
CA TYR A 189 -16.83 -29.74 -13.24
C TYR A 189 -16.52 -29.48 -14.70
N GLY A 190 -15.32 -29.83 -15.18
CA GLY A 190 -14.84 -29.62 -16.54
C GLY A 190 -14.49 -28.17 -16.85
N PRO A 191 -13.86 -27.87 -18.00
CA PRO A 191 -13.45 -26.53 -18.35
C PRO A 191 -14.62 -25.58 -18.63
N LEU A 192 -14.40 -24.29 -18.40
CA LEU A 192 -15.31 -23.22 -18.78
C LEU A 192 -15.11 -22.90 -20.26
N ARG A 193 -16.06 -23.26 -21.09
CA ARG A 193 -16.10 -22.96 -22.53
C ARG A 193 -16.97 -21.74 -22.84
N THR A 194 -18.01 -21.56 -22.05
CA THR A 194 -18.97 -20.45 -22.15
C THR A 194 -19.15 -19.79 -20.77
N PRO A 195 -19.61 -18.55 -20.70
CA PRO A 195 -19.95 -17.89 -19.45
C PRO A 195 -21.05 -18.61 -18.64
N ALA A 196 -21.95 -19.34 -19.31
CA ALA A 196 -22.99 -20.12 -18.65
C ALA A 196 -22.43 -21.29 -17.82
N ASP A 197 -21.25 -21.78 -18.14
CA ASP A 197 -20.59 -22.86 -17.42
C ASP A 197 -20.22 -22.48 -15.97
N LEU A 198 -20.13 -21.17 -15.66
CA LEU A 198 -19.92 -20.66 -14.29
C LEU A 198 -20.99 -21.19 -13.32
N ARG A 199 -22.22 -21.45 -13.77
CA ARG A 199 -23.31 -21.96 -12.93
C ARG A 199 -23.04 -23.36 -12.35
N ARG A 200 -22.07 -24.09 -12.93
CA ARG A 200 -21.71 -25.44 -12.45
C ARG A 200 -20.76 -25.40 -11.26
N TYR A 201 -20.06 -24.28 -11.07
CA TYR A 201 -19.01 -24.15 -10.07
C TYR A 201 -19.48 -23.46 -8.80
N PRO A 202 -19.01 -23.90 -7.61
CA PRO A 202 -19.01 -23.03 -6.46
C PRO A 202 -18.06 -21.84 -6.74
N LEU A 203 -18.58 -20.61 -6.68
CA LEU A 203 -17.77 -19.43 -6.96
C LEU A 203 -17.16 -18.87 -5.69
N LEU A 204 -15.92 -18.44 -5.79
CA LEU A 204 -15.25 -17.60 -4.80
C LEU A 204 -15.36 -16.15 -5.27
N ARG A 205 -15.78 -15.27 -4.37
CA ARG A 205 -16.05 -13.86 -4.66
C ARG A 205 -15.00 -12.99 -4.02
N SER A 206 -14.56 -11.97 -4.73
CA SER A 206 -13.65 -10.95 -4.24
C SER A 206 -14.26 -9.56 -4.48
N SER A 207 -14.00 -8.63 -3.57
CA SER A 207 -14.32 -7.22 -3.79
C SER A 207 -13.47 -6.59 -4.91
N ASP A 208 -12.30 -7.15 -5.18
CA ASP A 208 -11.34 -6.62 -6.17
C ASP A 208 -11.51 -7.23 -7.56
N GLU A 209 -11.99 -8.48 -7.65
CA GLU A 209 -12.17 -9.25 -8.89
C GLU A 209 -13.61 -9.75 -9.01
N SER A 210 -14.53 -8.86 -9.42
CA SER A 210 -15.92 -9.25 -9.70
C SER A 210 -16.01 -10.10 -10.96
N TRP A 211 -16.77 -11.17 -10.90
CA TRP A 211 -17.07 -12.03 -12.05
C TRP A 211 -17.76 -11.30 -13.21
N SER A 212 -18.39 -10.16 -12.94
CA SER A 212 -18.95 -9.29 -13.98
C SER A 212 -17.89 -8.81 -14.99
N LEU A 213 -16.64 -8.66 -14.56
CA LEU A 213 -15.51 -8.24 -15.40
C LEU A 213 -15.08 -9.32 -16.39
N TRP A 214 -15.30 -10.60 -16.06
CA TRP A 214 -14.95 -11.73 -16.94
C TRP A 214 -16.09 -12.13 -17.86
N ARG A 215 -17.34 -11.79 -17.54
CA ARG A 215 -18.52 -12.08 -18.36
C ARG A 215 -18.56 -11.18 -19.60
N HIS A 216 -19.24 -11.64 -20.65
CA HIS A 216 -19.51 -10.79 -21.81
C HIS A 216 -20.55 -9.72 -21.47
N PRO A 217 -20.45 -8.51 -22.07
CA PRO A 217 -21.56 -7.57 -22.09
C PRO A 217 -22.76 -8.27 -22.76
N GLY A 218 -23.92 -8.23 -22.11
CA GLY A 218 -25.14 -8.89 -22.63
C GLY A 218 -25.41 -10.32 -22.11
N ALA A 219 -24.54 -10.92 -21.32
CA ALA A 219 -24.88 -12.14 -20.58
C ALA A 219 -25.99 -11.83 -19.55
N GLU A 220 -27.00 -12.71 -19.49
CA GLU A 220 -28.27 -12.60 -18.75
C GLU A 220 -28.21 -11.74 -17.47
N ALA A 221 -29.09 -10.75 -17.38
CA ALA A 221 -29.17 -9.78 -16.28
C ALA A 221 -29.45 -10.43 -14.91
N ASP A 222 -30.02 -11.63 -14.88
CA ASP A 222 -30.48 -12.31 -13.67
C ASP A 222 -29.42 -13.17 -12.95
N TRP A 223 -28.18 -13.20 -13.45
CA TRP A 223 -27.16 -13.98 -12.76
C TRP A 223 -26.61 -13.25 -11.54
N ARG A 224 -26.90 -13.74 -10.37
CA ARG A 224 -26.32 -13.27 -9.11
C ARG A 224 -25.08 -14.07 -8.79
N GLU A 225 -24.01 -13.38 -8.44
CA GLU A 225 -22.81 -14.01 -7.91
C GLU A 225 -23.15 -14.65 -6.55
N GLN A 226 -23.26 -15.97 -6.52
CA GLN A 226 -23.46 -16.73 -5.30
C GLN A 226 -22.17 -17.44 -4.92
N GLY A 227 -21.83 -17.45 -3.64
CA GLY A 227 -20.65 -18.10 -3.13
C GLY A 227 -20.01 -17.35 -1.97
N THR A 228 -18.97 -17.94 -1.40
CA THR A 228 -18.22 -17.33 -0.29
C THR A 228 -17.50 -16.08 -0.77
N ALA A 229 -17.64 -14.98 -0.04
CA ALA A 229 -17.01 -13.70 -0.35
C ALA A 229 -15.84 -13.44 0.61
N PHE A 230 -14.75 -12.95 0.05
CA PHE A 230 -13.56 -12.53 0.77
C PHE A 230 -13.19 -11.10 0.35
N ASP A 231 -12.56 -10.36 1.22
CA ASP A 231 -12.10 -8.99 0.99
C ASP A 231 -10.62 -8.91 0.54
N ASP A 232 -9.97 -10.07 0.43
CA ASP A 232 -8.55 -10.18 0.07
C ASP A 232 -8.32 -11.24 -1.03
N SER A 233 -7.58 -10.86 -2.07
CA SER A 233 -7.26 -11.72 -3.22
C SER A 233 -6.39 -12.93 -2.85
N LEU A 234 -5.55 -12.83 -1.81
CA LEU A 234 -4.72 -13.97 -1.36
C LEU A 234 -5.57 -15.07 -0.74
N THR A 235 -6.56 -14.67 0.07
CA THR A 235 -7.52 -15.60 0.68
C THR A 235 -8.35 -16.30 -0.38
N VAL A 236 -8.79 -15.56 -1.41
CA VAL A 236 -9.50 -16.15 -2.56
C VAL A 236 -8.65 -17.19 -3.28
N LEU A 237 -7.36 -16.89 -3.54
CA LEU A 237 -6.45 -17.83 -4.17
C LEU A 237 -6.18 -19.06 -3.31
N ALA A 238 -5.96 -18.88 -2.01
CA ALA A 238 -5.77 -19.99 -1.08
C ALA A 238 -7.01 -20.91 -1.02
N ALA A 239 -8.22 -20.35 -1.04
CA ALA A 239 -9.46 -21.13 -1.09
C ALA A 239 -9.58 -21.89 -2.42
N ALA A 240 -9.18 -21.30 -3.54
CA ALA A 240 -9.17 -21.96 -4.84
C ALA A 240 -8.16 -23.14 -4.89
N GLU A 241 -6.97 -22.97 -4.33
CA GLU A 241 -5.94 -24.00 -4.21
C GLU A 241 -6.45 -25.18 -3.37
N GLN A 242 -7.21 -24.92 -2.31
CA GLN A 242 -7.83 -25.94 -1.46
C GLN A 242 -9.09 -26.59 -2.07
N GLY A 243 -9.45 -26.25 -3.31
CA GLY A 243 -10.60 -26.83 -4.00
C GLY A 243 -11.97 -26.35 -3.50
N GLN A 244 -12.02 -25.24 -2.74
CA GLN A 244 -13.27 -24.71 -2.20
C GLN A 244 -14.16 -24.05 -3.27
N GLY A 245 -13.56 -23.64 -4.42
CA GLY A 245 -14.32 -23.02 -5.49
C GLY A 245 -13.45 -22.52 -6.64
N LEU A 246 -14.14 -21.93 -7.61
CA LEU A 246 -13.53 -21.25 -8.74
C LEU A 246 -13.27 -19.79 -8.37
N ALA A 247 -12.03 -19.33 -8.52
CA ALA A 247 -11.63 -17.94 -8.31
C ALA A 247 -11.45 -17.22 -9.63
N LEU A 248 -11.93 -15.98 -9.73
CA LEU A 248 -11.44 -15.02 -10.71
C LEU A 248 -10.25 -14.29 -10.09
N THR A 249 -9.14 -14.24 -10.79
CA THR A 249 -7.91 -13.62 -10.28
C THR A 249 -7.15 -12.87 -11.35
N ARG A 250 -6.09 -12.17 -10.95
CA ARG A 250 -5.22 -11.41 -11.82
C ARG A 250 -3.95 -12.20 -12.16
N TRP A 251 -3.45 -11.98 -13.38
CA TRP A 251 -2.29 -12.69 -13.90
C TRP A 251 -1.05 -12.55 -13.02
N ALA A 252 -0.70 -11.34 -12.58
CA ALA A 252 0.46 -11.11 -11.73
C ALA A 252 0.37 -11.83 -10.38
N LEU A 253 -0.83 -12.20 -9.91
CA LEU A 253 -1.01 -12.88 -8.64
C LEU A 253 -0.96 -14.40 -8.75
N VAL A 254 -1.14 -14.95 -9.96
CA VAL A 254 -1.35 -16.40 -10.12
C VAL A 254 -0.36 -17.08 -11.07
N ALA A 255 0.43 -16.32 -11.83
CA ALA A 255 1.34 -16.87 -12.82
C ALA A 255 2.29 -17.94 -12.25
N GLU A 256 2.85 -17.70 -11.07
CA GLU A 256 3.74 -18.66 -10.41
C GLU A 256 2.99 -19.87 -9.80
N ASP A 257 1.75 -19.66 -9.34
CA ASP A 257 0.91 -20.76 -8.85
C ASP A 257 0.48 -21.69 -9.99
N LEU A 258 0.22 -21.13 -11.17
CA LEU A 258 -0.04 -21.90 -12.40
C LEU A 258 1.21 -22.66 -12.86
N ALA A 259 2.37 -21.99 -12.88
CA ALA A 259 3.63 -22.63 -13.27
C ALA A 259 4.03 -23.80 -12.35
N SER A 260 3.77 -23.67 -11.05
CA SER A 260 4.03 -24.73 -10.06
C SER A 260 2.91 -25.78 -9.99
N GLY A 261 1.77 -25.58 -10.66
CA GLY A 261 0.63 -26.49 -10.66
C GLY A 261 -0.21 -26.47 -9.36
N ARG A 262 -0.01 -25.49 -8.48
CA ARG A 262 -0.85 -25.30 -7.28
C ARG A 262 -2.31 -25.04 -7.63
N VAL A 263 -2.53 -24.28 -8.69
CA VAL A 263 -3.84 -24.11 -9.31
C VAL A 263 -3.75 -24.35 -10.80
N VAL A 264 -4.88 -24.50 -11.46
CA VAL A 264 -4.99 -24.67 -12.92
C VAL A 264 -5.98 -23.65 -13.48
N ARG A 265 -5.78 -23.26 -14.75
CA ARG A 265 -6.75 -22.42 -15.46
C ARG A 265 -8.01 -23.23 -15.72
N ALA A 266 -9.16 -22.63 -15.45
CA ALA A 266 -10.45 -23.25 -15.76
C ALA A 266 -10.98 -22.83 -17.14
N SER A 267 -10.35 -21.86 -17.80
CA SER A 267 -10.71 -21.38 -19.15
C SER A 267 -9.47 -20.91 -19.90
N ASP A 268 -9.46 -21.07 -21.22
CA ASP A 268 -8.46 -20.45 -22.12
C ASP A 268 -8.70 -18.95 -22.29
N ARG A 269 -9.91 -18.49 -21.97
CA ARG A 269 -10.25 -17.07 -22.07
C ARG A 269 -9.59 -16.26 -20.97
N VAL A 270 -8.84 -15.24 -21.40
CA VAL A 270 -8.22 -14.20 -20.57
C VAL A 270 -8.82 -12.85 -20.95
N VAL A 271 -9.15 -12.02 -19.97
CA VAL A 271 -9.79 -10.73 -20.20
C VAL A 271 -8.86 -9.62 -19.69
N PRO A 272 -8.54 -8.62 -20.51
CA PRO A 272 -7.73 -7.48 -20.06
C PRO A 272 -8.37 -6.80 -18.84
N CYS A 273 -7.55 -6.51 -17.84
CA CYS A 273 -7.96 -5.71 -16.70
C CYS A 273 -7.84 -4.23 -17.05
N PRO A 274 -8.84 -3.38 -16.76
CA PRO A 274 -8.75 -1.94 -17.04
C PRO A 274 -7.75 -1.22 -16.14
N ARG A 275 -7.20 -1.89 -15.13
CA ARG A 275 -6.19 -1.38 -14.21
C ARG A 275 -4.83 -2.00 -14.51
N ALA A 276 -3.77 -1.24 -14.29
CA ALA A 276 -2.38 -1.66 -14.42
C ALA A 276 -1.62 -1.37 -13.12
N TYR A 277 -0.47 -2.03 -12.92
CA TYR A 277 0.41 -1.69 -11.81
C TYR A 277 1.34 -0.54 -12.20
N TYR A 278 1.40 0.45 -11.32
CA TYR A 278 2.23 1.64 -11.47
C TYR A 278 3.23 1.76 -10.32
N PHE A 279 4.44 2.19 -10.66
CA PHE A 279 5.34 2.81 -9.71
C PHE A 279 4.97 4.28 -9.60
N VAL A 280 4.80 4.77 -8.38
CA VAL A 280 4.36 6.15 -8.09
C VAL A 280 5.26 6.76 -7.03
N CYS A 281 5.75 7.98 -7.25
CA CYS A 281 6.52 8.73 -6.26
C CYS A 281 6.42 10.25 -6.49
N PRO A 282 6.78 11.10 -5.51
CA PRO A 282 6.98 12.53 -5.74
C PRO A 282 8.06 12.77 -6.81
N HIS A 283 7.85 13.76 -7.69
CA HIS A 283 8.81 14.06 -8.78
C HIS A 283 10.23 14.28 -8.29
N GLY A 284 10.41 15.01 -7.17
CA GLY A 284 11.73 15.27 -6.60
C GLY A 284 12.49 14.04 -6.12
N TYR A 285 11.78 12.94 -5.83
CA TYR A 285 12.39 11.70 -5.33
C TYR A 285 13.08 10.88 -6.43
N LEU A 286 12.74 11.12 -7.70
CA LEU A 286 13.45 10.50 -8.83
C LEU A 286 14.94 10.89 -8.92
N ALA A 287 15.34 11.98 -8.28
CA ALA A 287 16.76 12.37 -8.20
C ALA A 287 17.55 11.50 -7.19
N LEU A 288 16.90 10.70 -6.35
CA LEU A 288 17.56 9.83 -5.38
C LEU A 288 18.16 8.61 -6.08
N PRO A 289 19.49 8.39 -6.04
CA PRO A 289 20.13 7.28 -6.77
C PRO A 289 19.57 5.90 -6.40
N LYS A 290 19.27 5.68 -5.11
CA LYS A 290 18.68 4.44 -4.60
C LYS A 290 17.30 4.16 -5.22
N LEU A 291 16.49 5.20 -5.45
CA LEU A 291 15.16 5.05 -6.04
C LEU A 291 15.26 4.81 -7.55
N GLN A 292 16.20 5.43 -8.23
CA GLN A 292 16.50 5.15 -9.64
C GLN A 292 16.94 3.71 -9.85
N GLN A 293 17.79 3.17 -8.98
CA GLN A 293 18.25 1.77 -9.05
C GLN A 293 17.09 0.81 -8.79
N LEU A 294 16.26 1.07 -7.78
CA LEU A 294 15.06 0.27 -7.52
C LEU A 294 14.12 0.30 -8.74
N LEU A 295 13.86 1.47 -9.30
CA LEU A 295 12.96 1.62 -10.45
C LEU A 295 13.53 0.91 -11.69
N ALA A 296 14.83 1.03 -11.96
CA ALA A 296 15.48 0.33 -13.06
C ALA A 296 15.33 -1.20 -12.91
N TRP A 297 15.57 -1.72 -11.71
CA TRP A 297 15.36 -3.13 -11.42
C TRP A 297 13.88 -3.56 -11.59
N LEU A 298 12.92 -2.76 -11.11
CA LEU A 298 11.49 -3.05 -11.28
C LEU A 298 11.10 -3.09 -12.76
N ARG A 299 11.65 -2.21 -13.61
CA ARG A 299 11.45 -2.23 -15.07
C ARG A 299 11.93 -3.53 -15.70
N GLU A 300 13.12 -3.98 -15.33
CA GLU A 300 13.67 -5.24 -15.83
C GLU A 300 12.80 -6.43 -15.42
N MET A 301 12.37 -6.46 -14.16
CA MET A 301 11.50 -7.54 -13.66
C MET A 301 10.13 -7.53 -14.35
N ALA A 302 9.59 -6.35 -14.60
CA ALA A 302 8.33 -6.19 -15.32
C ALA A 302 8.47 -6.59 -16.80
N ALA A 303 9.53 -6.19 -17.46
CA ALA A 303 9.80 -6.55 -18.86
C ALA A 303 10.05 -8.06 -19.05
N ALA A 304 10.64 -8.72 -18.06
CA ALA A 304 10.85 -10.16 -18.06
C ALA A 304 9.59 -10.96 -17.67
N PHE A 305 8.56 -10.31 -17.15
CA PHE A 305 7.32 -10.97 -16.73
C PHE A 305 6.40 -11.17 -17.95
N PRO A 306 6.16 -12.44 -18.37
CA PRO A 306 5.47 -12.71 -19.61
C PRO A 306 3.97 -12.38 -19.51
N ALA A 307 3.37 -12.03 -20.64
CA ALA A 307 1.91 -11.97 -20.78
C ALA A 307 1.30 -13.39 -20.69
N PRO A 308 0.00 -13.52 -20.32
CA PRO A 308 -0.63 -14.83 -20.09
C PRO A 308 -0.55 -15.79 -21.27
N ASP A 309 -0.57 -15.30 -22.53
CA ASP A 309 -0.57 -16.12 -23.72
C ASP A 309 0.84 -16.53 -24.19
N SER A 310 1.89 -15.81 -23.76
CA SER A 310 3.29 -16.08 -24.13
C SER A 310 4.01 -16.98 -23.13
N ALA A 311 3.41 -17.26 -21.97
CA ALA A 311 4.09 -17.92 -20.86
C ALA A 311 4.26 -19.44 -21.02
N GLY A 312 3.71 -20.08 -22.06
CA GLY A 312 3.73 -21.54 -22.21
C GLY A 312 3.11 -22.30 -21.01
N VAL A 313 2.52 -21.59 -20.08
CA VAL A 313 2.00 -22.05 -18.78
C VAL A 313 0.61 -22.69 -18.93
N ASN A 314 0.25 -23.04 -20.15
CA ASN A 314 -1.03 -23.68 -20.46
C ASN A 314 -0.79 -25.16 -20.76
N PRO A 315 -0.91 -26.07 -19.81
CA PRO A 315 -1.28 -27.43 -20.19
C PRO A 315 -2.63 -27.28 -20.89
N ARG A 316 -2.70 -27.65 -22.19
CA ARG A 316 -3.97 -27.66 -22.94
C ARG A 316 -5.03 -28.26 -22.06
N LEU A 317 -6.16 -27.57 -21.91
CA LEU A 317 -7.28 -28.08 -21.12
C LEU A 317 -7.60 -29.52 -21.58
N PRO A 318 -7.79 -30.46 -20.65
CA PRO A 318 -8.10 -31.83 -21.03
C PRO A 318 -9.36 -31.86 -21.92
N PRO A 319 -9.44 -32.80 -22.85
CA PRO A 319 -10.65 -32.98 -23.65
C PRO A 319 -11.85 -33.21 -22.71
N PRO A 320 -13.08 -32.79 -23.09
CA PRO A 320 -14.24 -32.97 -22.24
C PRO A 320 -14.41 -34.44 -21.88
N ALA A 321 -14.62 -34.73 -20.61
CA ALA A 321 -15.03 -36.08 -20.20
C ALA A 321 -16.31 -36.45 -20.95
N PRO A 322 -16.42 -37.71 -21.43
CA PRO A 322 -17.63 -38.14 -22.13
C PRO A 322 -18.85 -37.91 -21.21
N VAL A 323 -19.85 -37.23 -21.77
CA VAL A 323 -21.12 -37.00 -21.07
C VAL A 323 -21.72 -38.36 -20.70
N GLN A 324 -21.63 -38.74 -19.44
CA GLN A 324 -22.39 -39.90 -18.96
C GLN A 324 -23.87 -39.56 -19.08
N SER A 325 -24.51 -40.14 -20.10
CA SER A 325 -25.95 -40.07 -20.27
C SER A 325 -26.59 -40.70 -19.02
N ARG A 326 -27.32 -39.87 -18.24
CA ARG A 326 -28.12 -40.37 -17.13
C ARG A 326 -29.08 -41.43 -17.67
N PRO A 327 -29.18 -42.64 -17.08
CA PRO A 327 -30.13 -43.60 -17.51
C PRO A 327 -31.55 -43.01 -17.34
N ARG A 328 -32.30 -43.02 -18.45
CA ARG A 328 -33.73 -42.67 -18.44
C ARG A 328 -34.42 -43.56 -17.38
N LYS A 329 -34.95 -42.93 -16.31
CA LYS A 329 -35.89 -43.66 -15.41
C LYS A 329 -37.05 -44.12 -16.28
N ALA A 330 -37.16 -45.45 -16.43
CA ALA A 330 -38.35 -46.08 -17.00
C ALA A 330 -39.56 -45.72 -16.13
N ALA A 331 -40.52 -45.09 -16.75
CA ALA A 331 -41.83 -44.90 -16.15
C ALA A 331 -42.51 -46.28 -15.98
N ARG A 332 -42.92 -46.59 -14.80
CA ARG A 332 -43.98 -47.54 -14.48
C ARG A 332 -45.17 -46.81 -13.95
#